data_c74e0e734b25cdcbac63dd5d31c728e4
#
_entry.id   c74e0e734b25cdcbac63dd5d31c728e4
#
_cell.length_a   1.000
_cell.length_b   1.000
_cell.length_c   1.000
_cell.angle_alpha   90.00
_cell.angle_beta   90.00
_cell.angle_gamma   90.00
#
_symmetry.space_group_name_H-M   'P 1'
#
loop_
_entity.id
_entity.type
_entity.pdbx_description
1 polymer ?
#
loop_
_entity_poly.entity_id
_entity_poly.type
_entity_poly.pdbx_seq_one_letter_code
_entity_poly.pdbx_strand_id
1 'polypeptide(L)'
;MLHQRGAGVLMHISSLPSPYGIGVFDRHARDFIDRIADMGFTYWQVLPFNPIDGAGSPYCSPSAFAGNYLFIDPQGLQDMGLATEEEVAANHYDGTPYTADFAFAGERRLALLEQAFLRIDDTLAAKIKVFEVENPWLTDYSVFMAVKEAEGGKPWWQWSDLHAHYHTCIQDIYSYESRAAFWKFVQYIFYQQWGNIKAYANEKGVAVLGDMPIYVAMDSADVWSGLPLFLIDEKTLKPEKVAGVPPDYFSENGQLWGNPLYDWAAMEKDGYGWWLSRLGHALTTYDAVRIDHFRAFASYWAVDAQAETAKVGQWLPGPGMKLFNKIFEVYPNAPIIAEDLGVFGEDVVQLLADTGFPGMKVVQFGFDPNGDSSHMPHNAEKNSINYVGTHDNNTLLGWLWEAGEAERRFALDYAGFTGDNWGDGGYQSPACRKIIETVWRSASNVVIIALQDMCGFGSDARMNTPGVPEKNWRFRTTEDTIANIDGAYFRRINSLFRRTYPVFEK
;
A
#
# COMPACT_ATOMS: atom_id res chain seq x y z
N MET A 1 -15.64 11.73 5.79
CA MET A 1 -15.42 10.28 5.57
C MET A 1 -14.91 9.59 6.85
N LEU A 2 -13.70 9.81 7.30
CA LEU A 2 -13.09 9.09 8.44
C LEU A 2 -13.64 9.43 9.85
N HIS A 3 -14.58 10.36 9.96
CA HIS A 3 -15.16 10.81 11.24
C HIS A 3 -16.41 10.03 11.67
N GLN A 4 -16.90 9.12 10.83
CA GLN A 4 -18.05 8.27 11.11
C GLN A 4 -17.61 6.86 11.48
N ARG A 5 -18.46 6.15 12.27
CA ARG A 5 -18.17 4.76 12.62
C ARG A 5 -18.34 3.86 11.40
N GLY A 6 -17.25 3.19 11.05
CA GLY A 6 -17.20 2.27 9.93
C GLY A 6 -16.36 1.03 10.23
N ALA A 7 -16.45 0.07 9.35
CA ALA A 7 -15.59 -1.12 9.36
C ALA A 7 -15.05 -1.38 7.95
N GLY A 8 -13.83 -1.89 7.86
CA GLY A 8 -13.16 -2.18 6.60
C GLY A 8 -12.43 -3.52 6.61
N VAL A 9 -12.15 -3.99 5.40
CA VAL A 9 -11.34 -5.19 5.17
C VAL A 9 -10.05 -4.79 4.48
N LEU A 10 -8.91 -5.24 5.04
CA LEU A 10 -7.60 -5.15 4.40
C LEU A 10 -7.40 -6.35 3.49
N MET A 11 -7.31 -6.10 2.20
CA MET A 11 -7.07 -7.11 1.16
C MET A 11 -6.43 -6.48 -0.05
N HIS A 12 -5.21 -6.86 -0.36
CA HIS A 12 -4.52 -6.33 -1.54
C HIS A 12 -5.00 -7.00 -2.83
N ILE A 13 -4.92 -6.30 -3.95
CA ILE A 13 -5.32 -6.81 -5.27
C ILE A 13 -4.59 -8.11 -5.61
N SER A 14 -3.26 -8.16 -5.39
CA SER A 14 -2.46 -9.36 -5.68
C SER A 14 -2.97 -10.64 -5.01
N SER A 15 -3.69 -10.49 -3.89
CA SER A 15 -4.20 -11.60 -3.07
C SER A 15 -5.59 -12.08 -3.49
N LEU A 16 -6.28 -11.37 -4.39
CA LEU A 16 -7.58 -11.76 -4.90
C LEU A 16 -7.51 -13.07 -5.72
N PRO A 17 -8.58 -13.85 -5.79
CA PRO A 17 -8.70 -14.93 -6.74
C PRO A 17 -8.48 -14.44 -8.16
N SER A 18 -7.89 -15.26 -8.99
CA SER A 18 -7.72 -14.98 -10.43
C SER A 18 -7.09 -16.20 -11.11
N PRO A 19 -7.37 -16.48 -12.38
CA PRO A 19 -6.71 -17.51 -13.14
C PRO A 19 -5.30 -17.13 -13.65
N TYR A 20 -4.74 -15.98 -13.27
CA TYR A 20 -3.55 -15.40 -13.89
C TYR A 20 -2.30 -15.38 -13.00
N GLY A 21 -2.23 -16.21 -11.97
CA GLY A 21 -1.08 -16.30 -11.06
C GLY A 21 -0.99 -15.18 -10.02
N ILE A 22 -1.77 -14.12 -10.17
CA ILE A 22 -1.89 -12.97 -9.28
C ILE A 22 -3.30 -12.38 -9.41
N GLY A 23 -3.82 -11.77 -8.36
CA GLY A 23 -5.08 -11.03 -8.45
C GLY A 23 -4.98 -9.83 -9.40
N VAL A 24 -6.05 -9.54 -10.14
CA VAL A 24 -6.14 -8.48 -11.14
C VAL A 24 -7.47 -7.71 -11.01
N PHE A 25 -7.67 -6.67 -11.82
CA PHE A 25 -8.88 -5.84 -11.83
C PHE A 25 -10.04 -6.49 -12.60
N ASP A 26 -10.31 -7.77 -12.33
CA ASP A 26 -11.32 -8.55 -13.01
C ASP A 26 -12.65 -8.68 -12.23
N ARG A 27 -13.49 -9.63 -12.64
CA ARG A 27 -14.75 -9.94 -11.96
C ARG A 27 -14.57 -10.29 -10.48
N HIS A 28 -13.45 -10.94 -10.10
CA HIS A 28 -13.23 -11.37 -8.71
C HIS A 28 -13.03 -10.17 -7.76
N ALA A 29 -12.47 -9.07 -8.27
CA ALA A 29 -12.42 -7.82 -7.50
C ALA A 29 -13.83 -7.27 -7.24
N ARG A 30 -14.75 -7.36 -8.21
CA ARG A 30 -16.15 -6.96 -8.05
C ARG A 30 -16.92 -7.90 -7.11
N ASP A 31 -16.74 -9.22 -7.26
CA ASP A 31 -17.34 -10.22 -6.39
C ASP A 31 -16.88 -10.02 -4.93
N PHE A 32 -15.60 -9.66 -4.72
CA PHE A 32 -15.09 -9.30 -3.40
C PHE A 32 -15.76 -8.05 -2.84
N ILE A 33 -15.91 -6.99 -3.64
CA ILE A 33 -16.59 -5.76 -3.25
C ILE A 33 -18.05 -6.07 -2.85
N ASP A 34 -18.78 -6.84 -3.67
CA ASP A 34 -20.15 -7.26 -3.36
C ASP A 34 -20.21 -8.03 -2.04
N ARG A 35 -19.26 -8.93 -1.81
CA ARG A 35 -19.19 -9.74 -0.61
C ARG A 35 -18.97 -8.92 0.65
N ILE A 36 -18.04 -7.97 0.64
CA ILE A 36 -17.78 -7.12 1.82
C ILE A 36 -18.93 -6.12 2.05
N ALA A 37 -19.49 -5.55 0.99
CA ALA A 37 -20.67 -4.67 1.08
C ALA A 37 -21.87 -5.41 1.69
N ASP A 38 -22.15 -6.66 1.27
CA ASP A 38 -23.20 -7.51 1.83
C ASP A 38 -22.98 -7.82 3.32
N MET A 39 -21.73 -7.88 3.77
CA MET A 39 -21.36 -8.02 5.19
C MET A 39 -21.47 -6.70 5.97
N GLY A 40 -21.79 -5.58 5.31
CA GLY A 40 -21.92 -4.26 5.93
C GLY A 40 -20.60 -3.55 6.17
N PHE A 41 -19.53 -3.96 5.51
CA PHE A 41 -18.27 -3.19 5.49
C PHE A 41 -18.41 -1.98 4.56
N THR A 42 -17.79 -0.88 4.95
CA THR A 42 -17.86 0.39 4.22
C THR A 42 -16.48 0.85 3.73
N TYR A 43 -15.43 0.10 4.04
CA TYR A 43 -14.08 0.37 3.56
C TYR A 43 -13.41 -0.90 3.03
N TRP A 44 -12.66 -0.74 1.96
CA TRP A 44 -11.70 -1.70 1.44
C TRP A 44 -10.31 -1.08 1.48
N GLN A 45 -9.44 -1.58 2.35
CA GLN A 45 -8.05 -1.13 2.40
C GLN A 45 -7.18 -1.99 1.49
N VAL A 46 -6.36 -1.32 0.67
CA VAL A 46 -5.37 -1.92 -0.21
C VAL A 46 -3.97 -1.45 0.17
N LEU A 47 -2.94 -2.19 -0.25
CA LEU A 47 -1.54 -1.79 -0.15
C LEU A 47 -1.16 -0.89 -1.35
N PRO A 48 0.04 -0.29 -1.40
CA PRO A 48 0.43 0.56 -2.53
C PRO A 48 0.27 -0.15 -3.87
N PHE A 49 -0.25 0.55 -4.86
CA PHE A 49 -0.49 0.01 -6.21
C PHE A 49 0.70 0.17 -7.14
N ASN A 50 1.80 0.65 -6.63
CA ASN A 50 3.00 0.91 -7.43
C ASN A 50 3.63 -0.39 -7.93
N PRO A 51 4.39 -0.34 -9.04
CA PRO A 51 5.19 -1.47 -9.48
C PRO A 51 6.09 -1.99 -8.36
N ILE A 52 6.23 -3.31 -8.28
CA ILE A 52 7.00 -3.97 -7.23
C ILE A 52 8.49 -4.07 -7.58
N ASP A 53 9.32 -4.24 -6.55
CA ASP A 53 10.72 -4.60 -6.70
C ASP A 53 10.93 -6.10 -6.98
N GLY A 54 12.20 -6.52 -7.07
CA GLY A 54 12.55 -7.93 -7.27
C GLY A 54 12.14 -8.88 -6.13
N ALA A 55 11.86 -8.34 -4.93
CA ALA A 55 11.34 -9.09 -3.78
C ALA A 55 9.80 -9.15 -3.73
N GLY A 56 9.14 -8.41 -4.62
CA GLY A 56 7.68 -8.33 -4.69
C GLY A 56 7.08 -7.26 -3.78
N SER A 57 7.91 -6.39 -3.18
CA SER A 57 7.44 -5.33 -2.28
C SER A 57 6.79 -4.18 -3.05
N PRO A 58 5.57 -3.76 -2.69
CA PRO A 58 4.95 -2.58 -3.27
C PRO A 58 5.47 -1.27 -2.65
N TYR A 59 6.30 -1.34 -1.59
CA TYR A 59 6.87 -0.18 -0.90
C TYR A 59 8.21 0.28 -1.48
N CYS A 60 8.82 -0.52 -2.35
CA CYS A 60 10.07 -0.19 -3.03
C CYS A 60 9.84 -0.16 -4.54
N SER A 61 9.31 0.95 -5.04
CA SER A 61 8.80 1.07 -6.42
C SER A 61 9.68 1.98 -7.28
N PRO A 62 9.81 1.70 -8.60
CA PRO A 62 10.42 2.60 -9.55
C PRO A 62 9.62 3.90 -9.80
N SER A 63 8.46 4.07 -9.18
CA SER A 63 7.69 5.32 -9.24
C SER A 63 6.74 5.44 -8.06
N ALA A 64 6.58 6.66 -7.53
CA ALA A 64 5.57 7.01 -6.55
C ALA A 64 4.16 7.19 -7.13
N PHE A 65 4.03 7.23 -8.46
CA PHE A 65 2.79 7.53 -9.19
C PHE A 65 2.30 6.35 -10.01
N ALA A 66 3.21 5.64 -10.69
CA ALA A 66 2.84 4.59 -11.63
C ALA A 66 2.11 3.42 -10.95
N GLY A 67 1.14 2.87 -11.67
CA GLY A 67 0.43 1.65 -11.28
C GLY A 67 1.15 0.38 -11.73
N ASN A 68 1.00 -0.69 -10.95
CA ASN A 68 1.58 -2.00 -11.23
C ASN A 68 0.84 -2.70 -12.38
N TYR A 69 1.48 -2.82 -13.50
CA TYR A 69 0.90 -3.43 -14.71
C TYR A 69 0.47 -4.89 -14.50
N LEU A 70 0.97 -5.56 -13.47
CA LEU A 70 0.56 -6.92 -13.13
C LEU A 70 -0.93 -7.03 -12.78
N PHE A 71 -1.55 -5.94 -12.29
CA PHE A 71 -2.96 -5.91 -11.93
C PHE A 71 -3.91 -5.67 -13.11
N ILE A 72 -3.37 -5.38 -14.30
CA ILE A 72 -4.18 -5.26 -15.51
C ILE A 72 -4.84 -6.60 -15.83
N ASP A 73 -6.15 -6.59 -16.03
CA ASP A 73 -6.94 -7.76 -16.42
C ASP A 73 -6.72 -8.12 -17.89
N PRO A 74 -6.23 -9.33 -18.22
CA PRO A 74 -6.15 -9.81 -19.59
C PRO A 74 -7.48 -9.87 -20.33
N GLN A 75 -8.56 -10.28 -19.64
CA GLN A 75 -9.89 -10.33 -20.24
C GLN A 75 -10.38 -8.92 -20.59
N GLY A 76 -10.11 -7.94 -19.73
CA GLY A 76 -10.42 -6.54 -20.01
C GLY A 76 -9.75 -6.01 -21.29
N LEU A 77 -8.54 -6.48 -21.62
CA LEU A 77 -7.88 -6.15 -22.89
C LEU A 77 -8.59 -6.80 -24.10
N GLN A 78 -9.06 -8.02 -23.96
CA GLN A 78 -9.85 -8.68 -25.00
C GLN A 78 -11.19 -7.97 -25.22
N ASP A 79 -11.86 -7.58 -24.16
CA ASP A 79 -13.14 -6.84 -24.22
C ASP A 79 -12.98 -5.48 -24.93
N MET A 80 -11.78 -4.90 -24.88
CA MET A 80 -11.41 -3.69 -25.62
C MET A 80 -10.98 -3.96 -27.07
N GLY A 81 -10.91 -5.23 -27.51
CA GLY A 81 -10.42 -5.62 -28.84
C GLY A 81 -8.89 -5.53 -28.99
N LEU A 82 -8.16 -5.42 -27.87
CA LEU A 82 -6.71 -5.29 -27.84
C LEU A 82 -5.98 -6.64 -27.66
N ALA A 83 -6.70 -7.71 -27.33
CA ALA A 83 -6.15 -9.06 -27.18
C ALA A 83 -7.06 -10.11 -27.82
N THR A 84 -6.49 -11.22 -28.27
CA THR A 84 -7.24 -12.39 -28.75
C THR A 84 -7.52 -13.34 -27.58
N GLU A 85 -8.43 -14.31 -27.81
CA GLU A 85 -8.74 -15.37 -26.81
C GLU A 85 -7.49 -16.22 -26.51
N GLU A 86 -6.68 -16.55 -27.52
CA GLU A 86 -5.45 -17.32 -27.35
C GLU A 86 -4.40 -16.56 -26.51
N GLU A 87 -4.29 -15.27 -26.71
CA GLU A 87 -3.37 -14.42 -25.95
C GLU A 87 -3.81 -14.30 -24.48
N VAL A 88 -5.11 -14.20 -24.20
CA VAL A 88 -5.65 -14.25 -22.84
C VAL A 88 -5.42 -15.61 -22.22
N ALA A 89 -5.70 -16.71 -22.94
CA ALA A 89 -5.48 -18.06 -22.46
C ALA A 89 -4.01 -18.34 -22.12
N ALA A 90 -3.05 -17.73 -22.85
CA ALA A 90 -1.63 -17.84 -22.56
C ALA A 90 -1.20 -17.21 -21.23
N ASN A 91 -2.05 -16.38 -20.62
CA ASN A 91 -1.85 -15.82 -19.28
C ASN A 91 -2.39 -16.72 -18.16
N HIS A 92 -3.07 -17.84 -18.48
CA HIS A 92 -3.57 -18.75 -17.45
C HIS A 92 -2.43 -19.43 -16.71
N TYR A 93 -2.60 -19.54 -15.39
CA TYR A 93 -1.62 -20.09 -14.47
C TYR A 93 -2.13 -21.41 -13.87
N ASP A 94 -1.36 -22.47 -14.08
CA ASP A 94 -1.70 -23.83 -13.61
C ASP A 94 -1.06 -24.18 -12.26
N GLY A 95 -0.41 -23.20 -11.60
CA GLY A 95 0.24 -23.41 -10.30
C GLY A 95 -0.72 -23.28 -9.12
N THR A 96 -0.16 -23.16 -7.92
CA THR A 96 -0.96 -23.03 -6.69
C THR A 96 -1.79 -21.74 -6.66
N PRO A 97 -3.09 -21.80 -6.31
CA PRO A 97 -3.91 -20.60 -6.19
C PRO A 97 -3.63 -19.79 -4.91
N TYR A 98 -2.83 -20.31 -3.97
CA TYR A 98 -2.60 -19.73 -2.65
C TYR A 98 -1.37 -18.83 -2.57
N THR A 99 -0.59 -18.76 -3.63
CA THR A 99 0.66 -17.97 -3.65
C THR A 99 0.76 -17.19 -4.97
N ALA A 100 1.01 -15.88 -4.88
CA ALA A 100 1.25 -15.05 -6.06
C ALA A 100 2.57 -15.45 -6.73
N ASP A 101 2.55 -15.63 -8.04
CA ASP A 101 3.72 -15.84 -8.89
C ASP A 101 3.98 -14.57 -9.71
N PHE A 102 4.75 -13.66 -9.12
CA PHE A 102 5.09 -12.39 -9.76
C PHE A 102 5.95 -12.58 -11.03
N ALA A 103 6.79 -13.60 -11.07
CA ALA A 103 7.66 -13.86 -12.22
C ALA A 103 6.82 -14.32 -13.42
N PHE A 104 5.96 -15.32 -13.23
CA PHE A 104 5.04 -15.78 -14.26
C PHE A 104 4.12 -14.66 -14.74
N ALA A 105 3.47 -13.98 -13.79
CA ALA A 105 2.54 -12.89 -14.13
C ALA A 105 3.25 -11.75 -14.86
N GLY A 106 4.49 -11.42 -14.48
CA GLY A 106 5.28 -10.37 -15.11
C GLY A 106 5.61 -10.68 -16.56
N GLU A 107 6.16 -11.85 -16.83
CA GLU A 107 6.52 -12.30 -18.18
C GLU A 107 5.29 -12.31 -19.10
N ARG A 108 4.21 -12.98 -18.66
CA ARG A 108 3.00 -13.14 -19.48
C ARG A 108 2.26 -11.83 -19.69
N ARG A 109 2.16 -11.01 -18.66
CA ARG A 109 1.48 -9.72 -18.76
C ARG A 109 2.21 -8.74 -19.67
N LEU A 110 3.54 -8.66 -19.58
CA LEU A 110 4.31 -7.79 -20.44
C LEU A 110 4.17 -8.20 -21.91
N ALA A 111 4.29 -9.50 -22.21
CA ALA A 111 4.12 -10.01 -23.58
C ALA A 111 2.71 -9.69 -24.14
N LEU A 112 1.66 -9.87 -23.32
CA LEU A 112 0.28 -9.52 -23.71
C LEU A 112 0.12 -8.03 -23.98
N LEU A 113 0.67 -7.17 -23.13
CA LEU A 113 0.59 -5.71 -23.27
C LEU A 113 1.34 -5.22 -24.51
N GLU A 114 2.46 -5.86 -24.86
CA GLU A 114 3.20 -5.55 -26.11
C GLU A 114 2.36 -5.87 -27.35
N GLN A 115 1.64 -6.98 -27.38
CA GLN A 115 0.71 -7.30 -28.48
C GLN A 115 -0.49 -6.34 -28.51
N ALA A 116 -1.04 -6.01 -27.32
CA ALA A 116 -2.14 -5.05 -27.20
C ALA A 116 -1.76 -3.67 -27.72
N PHE A 117 -0.54 -3.21 -27.42
CA PHE A 117 -0.02 -1.92 -27.89
C PHE A 117 0.01 -1.80 -29.42
N LEU A 118 0.29 -2.88 -30.14
CA LEU A 118 0.29 -2.91 -31.60
C LEU A 118 -1.10 -2.74 -32.23
N ARG A 119 -2.18 -2.86 -31.44
CA ARG A 119 -3.59 -2.78 -31.89
C ARG A 119 -4.27 -1.47 -31.49
N ILE A 120 -3.50 -0.49 -31.03
CA ILE A 120 -4.04 0.83 -30.66
C ILE A 120 -4.54 1.53 -31.92
N ASP A 121 -5.81 1.97 -31.88
CA ASP A 121 -6.40 2.82 -32.90
C ASP A 121 -6.21 4.33 -32.58
N ASP A 122 -6.54 5.20 -33.54
CA ASP A 122 -6.44 6.65 -33.36
C ASP A 122 -7.30 7.16 -32.18
N THR A 123 -8.42 6.51 -31.90
CA THR A 123 -9.32 6.89 -30.80
C THR A 123 -8.68 6.63 -29.45
N LEU A 124 -8.06 5.47 -29.27
CA LEU A 124 -7.35 5.12 -28.05
C LEU A 124 -6.09 5.96 -27.89
N ALA A 125 -5.34 6.19 -28.97
CA ALA A 125 -4.17 7.06 -28.96
C ALA A 125 -4.53 8.48 -28.49
N ALA A 126 -5.65 9.03 -28.95
CA ALA A 126 -6.12 10.35 -28.50
C ALA A 126 -6.46 10.36 -27.00
N LYS A 127 -7.07 9.29 -26.46
CA LYS A 127 -7.35 9.16 -25.01
C LYS A 127 -6.08 9.08 -24.18
N ILE A 128 -5.08 8.33 -24.65
CA ILE A 128 -3.76 8.25 -23.98
C ILE A 128 -3.12 9.63 -23.94
N LYS A 129 -3.23 10.40 -25.02
CA LYS A 129 -2.69 11.77 -25.07
C LYS A 129 -3.37 12.71 -24.07
N VAL A 130 -4.68 12.61 -23.90
CA VAL A 130 -5.41 13.37 -22.87
C VAL A 130 -4.92 12.95 -21.47
N PHE A 131 -4.82 11.65 -21.22
CA PHE A 131 -4.32 11.13 -19.94
C PHE A 131 -2.89 11.60 -19.63
N GLU A 132 -2.02 11.66 -20.62
CA GLU A 132 -0.65 12.22 -20.46
C GLU A 132 -0.68 13.69 -20.03
N VAL A 133 -1.55 14.51 -20.63
CA VAL A 133 -1.69 15.94 -20.28
C VAL A 133 -2.19 16.11 -18.84
N GLU A 134 -3.12 15.27 -18.41
CA GLU A 134 -3.68 15.29 -17.05
C GLU A 134 -2.72 14.71 -15.99
N ASN A 135 -1.70 13.95 -16.42
CA ASN A 135 -0.75 13.25 -15.57
C ASN A 135 0.71 13.54 -15.96
N PRO A 136 1.25 14.73 -15.60
CA PRO A 136 2.60 15.15 -16.03
C PRO A 136 3.72 14.16 -15.63
N TRP A 137 3.58 13.45 -14.51
CA TRP A 137 4.51 12.43 -14.05
C TRP A 137 4.72 11.29 -15.06
N LEU A 138 3.74 11.07 -15.94
CA LEU A 138 3.74 9.96 -16.90
C LEU A 138 4.87 10.09 -17.93
N THR A 139 5.23 11.31 -18.31
CA THR A 139 6.35 11.54 -19.22
C THR A 139 7.67 11.07 -18.61
N ASP A 140 7.98 11.50 -17.38
CA ASP A 140 9.22 11.13 -16.70
C ASP A 140 9.30 9.63 -16.45
N TYR A 141 8.21 9.03 -15.95
CA TYR A 141 8.12 7.58 -15.72
C TYR A 141 8.30 6.78 -17.01
N SER A 142 7.63 7.15 -18.08
CA SER A 142 7.68 6.39 -19.34
C SER A 142 9.07 6.44 -19.99
N VAL A 143 9.74 7.58 -19.92
CA VAL A 143 11.13 7.74 -20.39
C VAL A 143 12.09 6.96 -19.48
N PHE A 144 11.94 7.07 -18.16
CA PHE A 144 12.73 6.30 -17.20
C PHE A 144 12.69 4.80 -17.51
N MET A 145 11.48 4.26 -17.72
CA MET A 145 11.29 2.82 -18.01
C MET A 145 11.90 2.42 -19.34
N ALA A 146 11.74 3.24 -20.39
CA ALA A 146 12.30 2.98 -21.70
C ALA A 146 13.84 2.98 -21.68
N VAL A 147 14.44 3.93 -20.98
CA VAL A 147 15.91 4.03 -20.82
C VAL A 147 16.42 2.88 -19.94
N LYS A 148 15.72 2.57 -18.84
CA LYS A 148 16.08 1.46 -17.94
C LYS A 148 16.16 0.13 -18.69
N GLU A 149 15.21 -0.15 -19.56
CA GLU A 149 15.25 -1.33 -20.44
C GLU A 149 16.46 -1.31 -21.38
N ALA A 150 16.72 -0.18 -22.04
CA ALA A 150 17.85 0.00 -22.95
C ALA A 150 19.21 -0.16 -22.25
N GLU A 151 19.31 0.26 -21.00
CA GLU A 151 20.48 0.11 -20.12
C GLU A 151 20.54 -1.26 -19.43
N GLY A 152 19.70 -2.22 -19.83
CA GLY A 152 19.70 -3.59 -19.35
C GLY A 152 19.17 -3.78 -17.92
N GLY A 153 18.26 -2.93 -17.48
CA GLY A 153 17.65 -3.00 -16.15
C GLY A 153 18.51 -2.48 -15.02
N LYS A 154 19.67 -1.90 -15.31
CA LYS A 154 20.57 -1.35 -14.28
C LYS A 154 19.91 -0.19 -13.51
N PRO A 155 20.34 0.07 -12.26
CA PRO A 155 19.95 1.29 -11.57
C PRO A 155 20.40 2.55 -12.34
N TRP A 156 19.61 3.62 -12.29
CA TRP A 156 19.86 4.83 -13.09
C TRP A 156 21.24 5.49 -12.84
N TRP A 157 21.79 5.40 -11.66
CA TRP A 157 23.15 5.92 -11.35
C TRP A 157 24.30 5.08 -11.91
N GLN A 158 23.98 3.97 -12.60
CA GLN A 158 24.93 3.12 -13.33
C GLN A 158 24.73 3.19 -14.85
N TRP A 159 23.80 4.04 -15.31
CA TRP A 159 23.59 4.28 -16.73
C TRP A 159 24.76 5.06 -17.32
N SER A 160 24.80 5.17 -18.65
CA SER A 160 25.74 6.07 -19.33
C SER A 160 25.57 7.51 -18.85
N ASP A 161 26.63 8.32 -18.90
CA ASP A 161 26.58 9.74 -18.48
C ASP A 161 25.45 10.52 -19.14
N LEU A 162 25.13 10.19 -20.41
CA LEU A 162 24.02 10.79 -21.13
C LEU A 162 22.67 10.51 -20.45
N HIS A 163 22.47 9.29 -19.99
CA HIS A 163 21.19 8.82 -19.46
C HIS A 163 21.06 8.99 -17.95
N ALA A 164 22.16 8.91 -17.20
CA ALA A 164 22.15 9.06 -15.76
C ALA A 164 21.69 10.45 -15.30
N HIS A 165 21.89 11.46 -16.13
CA HIS A 165 21.46 12.84 -15.85
C HIS A 165 20.19 13.17 -16.63
N TYR A 166 19.09 13.40 -15.93
CA TYR A 166 17.78 13.70 -16.52
C TYR A 166 17.82 14.77 -17.60
N HIS A 167 18.47 15.92 -17.35
CA HIS A 167 18.53 17.04 -18.28
C HIS A 167 19.23 16.73 -19.60
N THR A 168 20.20 15.83 -19.61
CA THR A 168 20.86 15.38 -20.83
C THR A 168 20.06 14.30 -21.53
N CYS A 169 19.50 13.36 -20.75
CA CYS A 169 18.68 12.27 -21.29
C CYS A 169 17.43 12.80 -22.01
N ILE A 170 16.74 13.78 -21.43
CA ILE A 170 15.51 14.31 -22.00
C ILE A 170 15.74 15.02 -23.34
N GLN A 171 16.97 15.44 -23.66
CA GLN A 171 17.33 16.00 -24.98
C GLN A 171 17.42 14.92 -26.08
N ASP A 172 17.64 13.67 -25.69
CA ASP A 172 17.68 12.50 -26.59
C ASP A 172 16.37 11.66 -26.52
N ILE A 173 15.28 12.25 -26.04
CA ILE A 173 14.00 11.56 -25.83
C ILE A 173 13.47 10.85 -27.07
N TYR A 174 13.77 11.38 -28.26
CA TYR A 174 13.34 10.80 -29.56
C TYR A 174 13.86 9.37 -29.77
N SER A 175 15.01 9.03 -29.22
CA SER A 175 15.56 7.66 -29.25
C SER A 175 14.71 6.64 -28.51
N TYR A 176 13.87 7.10 -27.58
CA TYR A 176 13.03 6.28 -26.69
C TYR A 176 11.54 6.47 -26.91
N GLU A 177 11.11 7.33 -27.86
CA GLU A 177 9.72 7.74 -28.04
C GLU A 177 8.75 6.56 -28.17
N SER A 178 9.10 5.56 -29.00
CA SER A 178 8.24 4.38 -29.20
C SER A 178 8.07 3.56 -27.93
N ARG A 179 9.14 3.34 -27.17
CA ARG A 179 9.06 2.55 -25.93
C ARG A 179 8.43 3.34 -24.78
N ALA A 180 8.64 4.64 -24.73
CA ALA A 180 7.93 5.53 -23.80
C ALA A 180 6.42 5.55 -24.10
N ALA A 181 6.03 5.57 -25.39
CA ALA A 181 4.62 5.48 -25.78
C ALA A 181 3.97 4.17 -25.31
N PHE A 182 4.69 3.05 -25.36
CA PHE A 182 4.24 1.77 -24.77
C PHE A 182 3.97 1.90 -23.27
N TRP A 183 4.89 2.48 -22.48
CA TRP A 183 4.68 2.64 -21.05
C TRP A 183 3.56 3.62 -20.71
N LYS A 184 3.33 4.66 -21.52
CA LYS A 184 2.16 5.54 -21.40
C LYS A 184 0.85 4.78 -21.63
N PHE A 185 0.80 3.91 -22.64
CA PHE A 185 -0.33 3.03 -22.88
C PHE A 185 -0.58 2.10 -21.70
N VAL A 186 0.46 1.43 -21.16
CA VAL A 186 0.34 0.53 -20.01
C VAL A 186 -0.29 1.25 -18.81
N GLN A 187 0.17 2.45 -18.51
CA GLN A 187 -0.36 3.23 -17.40
C GLN A 187 -1.80 3.70 -17.65
N TYR A 188 -2.13 4.11 -18.87
CA TYR A 188 -3.50 4.44 -19.24
C TYR A 188 -4.46 3.26 -18.99
N ILE A 189 -4.11 2.06 -19.45
CA ILE A 189 -4.92 0.85 -19.25
C ILE A 189 -5.07 0.54 -17.76
N PHE A 190 -3.98 0.62 -16.98
CA PHE A 190 -4.04 0.41 -15.54
C PHE A 190 -5.05 1.33 -14.88
N TYR A 191 -4.95 2.65 -15.09
CA TYR A 191 -5.84 3.61 -14.44
C TYR A 191 -7.28 3.56 -14.96
N GLN A 192 -7.47 3.20 -16.21
CA GLN A 192 -8.80 2.97 -16.78
C GLN A 192 -9.50 1.77 -16.14
N GLN A 193 -8.81 0.63 -15.98
CA GLN A 193 -9.38 -0.55 -15.33
C GLN A 193 -9.57 -0.34 -13.82
N TRP A 194 -8.59 0.25 -13.15
CA TRP A 194 -8.72 0.58 -11.72
C TRP A 194 -9.88 1.56 -11.47
N GLY A 195 -10.01 2.59 -12.28
CA GLY A 195 -11.10 3.56 -12.17
C GLY A 195 -12.47 2.90 -12.22
N ASN A 196 -12.64 1.87 -13.06
CA ASN A 196 -13.88 1.09 -13.13
C ASN A 196 -14.13 0.27 -11.86
N ILE A 197 -13.09 -0.33 -11.26
CA ILE A 197 -13.21 -1.08 -9.99
C ILE A 197 -13.53 -0.13 -8.84
N LYS A 198 -12.83 1.01 -8.73
CA LYS A 198 -13.07 2.02 -7.70
C LYS A 198 -14.50 2.59 -7.79
N ALA A 199 -14.95 2.95 -9.00
CA ALA A 199 -16.31 3.44 -9.22
C ALA A 199 -17.36 2.41 -8.78
N TYR A 200 -17.15 1.13 -9.11
CA TYR A 200 -18.00 0.05 -8.68
C TYR A 200 -18.05 -0.10 -7.15
N ALA A 201 -16.88 -0.03 -6.47
CA ALA A 201 -16.82 -0.05 -5.00
C ALA A 201 -17.63 1.11 -4.39
N ASN A 202 -17.45 2.32 -4.92
CA ASN A 202 -18.17 3.51 -4.45
C ASN A 202 -19.70 3.39 -4.70
N GLU A 203 -20.13 2.83 -5.82
CA GLU A 203 -21.55 2.54 -6.10
C GLU A 203 -22.14 1.59 -5.04
N LYS A 204 -21.37 0.61 -4.58
CA LYS A 204 -21.77 -0.31 -3.51
C LYS A 204 -21.64 0.28 -2.10
N GLY A 205 -21.22 1.54 -1.96
CA GLY A 205 -21.05 2.23 -0.68
C GLY A 205 -19.75 1.85 0.04
N VAL A 206 -18.78 1.28 -0.68
CA VAL A 206 -17.47 0.92 -0.17
C VAL A 206 -16.43 1.93 -0.64
N ALA A 207 -15.78 2.62 0.30
CA ALA A 207 -14.67 3.52 0.03
C ALA A 207 -13.35 2.75 0.01
N VAL A 208 -12.47 3.11 -0.91
CA VAL A 208 -11.13 2.51 -1.02
C VAL A 208 -10.14 3.31 -0.19
N LEU A 209 -9.50 2.64 0.76
CA LEU A 209 -8.40 3.13 1.57
C LEU A 209 -7.08 2.69 0.91
N GLY A 210 -6.31 3.66 0.40
CA GLY A 210 -4.98 3.41 -0.15
C GLY A 210 -3.88 3.50 0.90
N ASP A 211 -2.67 3.16 0.46
CA ASP A 211 -1.47 3.23 1.26
C ASP A 211 -0.36 3.94 0.47
N MET A 212 0.37 4.82 1.13
CA MET A 212 1.40 5.65 0.52
C MET A 212 2.67 5.62 1.38
N PRO A 213 3.74 4.93 0.93
CA PRO A 213 5.03 4.98 1.61
C PRO A 213 5.55 6.41 1.69
N ILE A 214 6.12 6.83 2.81
CA ILE A 214 6.70 8.18 2.89
C ILE A 214 7.87 8.34 1.91
N TYR A 215 8.77 7.38 1.87
CA TYR A 215 9.94 7.43 1.00
C TYR A 215 9.67 6.84 -0.39
N VAL A 216 10.57 7.15 -1.31
CA VAL A 216 10.62 6.57 -2.66
C VAL A 216 11.89 5.72 -2.78
N ALA A 217 11.89 4.77 -3.72
CA ALA A 217 13.10 3.99 -3.98
C ALA A 217 14.18 4.88 -4.62
N MET A 218 15.45 4.60 -4.29
CA MET A 218 16.58 5.28 -4.94
C MET A 218 16.53 5.06 -6.46
N ASP A 219 16.20 3.85 -6.90
CA ASP A 219 16.06 3.49 -8.32
C ASP A 219 14.62 3.73 -8.81
N SER A 220 14.28 5.01 -8.92
CA SER A 220 12.96 5.47 -9.33
C SER A 220 13.02 6.64 -10.29
N ALA A 221 11.97 6.78 -11.10
CA ALA A 221 11.77 7.95 -11.96
C ALA A 221 11.73 9.24 -11.14
N ASP A 222 11.15 9.18 -9.93
CA ASP A 222 11.02 10.32 -9.01
C ASP A 222 12.38 10.89 -8.59
N VAL A 223 13.32 10.02 -8.24
CA VAL A 223 14.67 10.45 -7.85
C VAL A 223 15.47 10.88 -9.07
N TRP A 224 15.38 10.13 -10.16
CA TRP A 224 16.11 10.43 -11.40
C TRP A 224 15.71 11.78 -12.03
N SER A 225 14.41 12.07 -12.13
CA SER A 225 13.92 13.32 -12.70
C SER A 225 13.91 14.48 -11.71
N GLY A 226 13.73 14.18 -10.41
CA GLY A 226 13.63 15.15 -9.31
C GLY A 226 14.87 15.22 -8.44
N LEU A 227 16.07 14.91 -8.93
CA LEU A 227 17.32 14.82 -8.15
C LEU A 227 17.56 15.97 -7.16
N PRO A 228 17.30 17.25 -7.49
CA PRO A 228 17.48 18.37 -6.56
C PRO A 228 16.54 18.36 -5.33
N LEU A 229 15.53 17.50 -5.31
CA LEU A 229 14.58 17.35 -4.18
C LEU A 229 15.07 16.33 -3.14
N PHE A 230 16.22 15.72 -3.37
CA PHE A 230 16.77 14.66 -2.53
C PHE A 230 18.21 15.00 -2.08
N LEU A 231 18.61 14.51 -0.89
CA LEU A 231 19.96 14.68 -0.37
C LEU A 231 20.94 13.70 -1.06
N ILE A 232 21.18 13.93 -2.33
CA ILE A 232 22.05 13.14 -3.20
C ILE A 232 23.09 14.08 -3.81
N ASP A 233 24.36 13.69 -3.80
CA ASP A 233 25.43 14.44 -4.47
C ASP A 233 25.30 14.31 -5.99
N GLU A 234 25.12 15.45 -6.67
CA GLU A 234 24.86 15.50 -8.12
C GLU A 234 26.01 14.97 -8.98
N LYS A 235 27.24 14.94 -8.45
CA LYS A 235 28.43 14.48 -9.22
C LYS A 235 28.63 12.98 -9.08
N THR A 236 28.42 12.46 -7.87
CA THR A 236 28.63 11.03 -7.58
C THR A 236 27.36 10.22 -7.74
N LEU A 237 26.20 10.88 -7.82
CA LEU A 237 24.86 10.29 -7.86
C LEU A 237 24.60 9.36 -6.68
N LYS A 238 25.20 9.67 -5.52
CA LYS A 238 25.08 8.86 -4.30
C LYS A 238 24.60 9.70 -3.12
N PRO A 239 23.74 9.14 -2.26
CA PRO A 239 23.38 9.75 -1.00
C PRO A 239 24.53 9.62 0.01
N GLU A 240 24.75 10.61 0.87
CA GLU A 240 25.60 10.47 2.05
C GLU A 240 24.88 9.73 3.18
N LYS A 241 23.57 9.94 3.29
CA LYS A 241 22.69 9.32 4.28
C LYS A 241 21.44 8.78 3.63
N VAL A 242 20.92 7.73 4.23
CA VAL A 242 19.68 7.06 3.80
C VAL A 242 18.70 6.93 4.95
N ALA A 243 17.45 6.65 4.62
CA ALA A 243 16.40 6.43 5.60
C ALA A 243 16.52 5.08 6.29
N GLY A 244 16.10 5.06 7.55
CA GLY A 244 15.98 3.87 8.35
C GLY A 244 15.21 4.13 9.63
N VAL A 245 15.20 3.17 10.54
CA VAL A 245 14.70 3.31 11.91
C VAL A 245 15.74 2.75 12.88
N PRO A 246 15.91 3.37 14.07
CA PRO A 246 16.86 2.88 15.05
C PRO A 246 16.41 1.52 15.59
N PRO A 247 17.30 0.82 16.35
CA PRO A 247 16.91 -0.36 17.10
C PRO A 247 15.65 -0.13 17.93
N ASP A 248 14.74 -1.06 17.81
CA ASP A 248 13.48 -1.06 18.53
C ASP A 248 13.11 -2.48 19.00
N TYR A 249 11.88 -2.65 19.45
CA TYR A 249 11.34 -3.92 19.88
C TYR A 249 11.34 -5.00 18.76
N PHE A 250 11.25 -4.59 17.51
CA PHE A 250 11.17 -5.49 16.35
C PHE A 250 12.53 -5.87 15.78
N SER A 251 13.55 -5.01 15.95
CA SER A 251 14.86 -5.21 15.36
C SER A 251 15.97 -4.67 16.25
N GLU A 252 16.81 -5.56 16.77
CA GLU A 252 18.02 -5.22 17.54
C GLU A 252 19.03 -4.40 16.72
N ASN A 253 19.02 -4.50 15.40
CA ASN A 253 19.88 -3.78 14.48
C ASN A 253 19.24 -2.53 13.89
N GLY A 254 17.98 -2.24 14.23
CA GLY A 254 17.15 -1.30 13.52
C GLY A 254 16.82 -1.81 12.11
N GLN A 255 16.20 -0.98 11.30
CA GLN A 255 15.91 -1.30 9.90
C GLN A 255 16.62 -0.28 9.00
N LEU A 256 17.50 -0.76 8.15
CA LEU A 256 18.18 0.06 7.14
C LEU A 256 17.37 -0.05 5.84
N TRP A 257 16.58 0.97 5.51
CA TRP A 257 15.69 0.94 4.33
C TRP A 257 16.41 1.33 3.04
N GLY A 258 17.46 2.18 3.15
CA GLY A 258 18.26 2.57 2.00
C GLY A 258 17.62 3.60 1.06
N ASN A 259 16.42 4.09 1.38
CA ASN A 259 15.76 5.14 0.60
C ASN A 259 16.51 6.46 0.71
N PRO A 260 16.57 7.29 -0.34
CA PRO A 260 17.14 8.63 -0.28
C PRO A 260 16.30 9.53 0.62
N LEU A 261 16.97 10.43 1.33
CA LEU A 261 16.33 11.43 2.16
C LEU A 261 15.90 12.63 1.31
N TYR A 262 14.79 13.26 1.66
CA TYR A 262 14.32 14.48 1.02
C TYR A 262 15.15 15.69 1.43
N ASP A 263 15.46 16.59 0.49
CA ASP A 263 15.89 17.94 0.78
C ASP A 263 14.66 18.82 1.09
N TRP A 264 14.26 18.82 2.35
CA TRP A 264 13.09 19.57 2.80
C TRP A 264 13.23 21.08 2.59
N ALA A 265 14.46 21.62 2.55
CA ALA A 265 14.71 23.02 2.30
C ALA A 265 14.50 23.37 0.81
N ALA A 266 14.95 22.50 -0.09
CA ALA A 266 14.67 22.63 -1.52
C ALA A 266 13.17 22.49 -1.80
N MET A 267 12.50 21.52 -1.20
CA MET A 267 11.05 21.33 -1.34
C MET A 267 10.23 22.49 -0.77
N GLU A 268 10.63 23.06 0.37
CA GLU A 268 9.98 24.27 0.92
C GLU A 268 10.10 25.45 -0.06
N LYS A 269 11.26 25.65 -0.64
CA LYS A 269 11.52 26.71 -1.62
C LYS A 269 10.69 26.54 -2.90
N ASP A 270 10.44 25.30 -3.32
CA ASP A 270 9.57 24.94 -4.44
C ASP A 270 8.07 24.97 -4.07
N GLY A 271 7.72 25.23 -2.82
CA GLY A 271 6.34 25.20 -2.33
C GLY A 271 5.77 23.80 -2.17
N TYR A 272 6.63 22.79 -2.01
CA TYR A 272 6.28 21.36 -1.90
C TYR A 272 5.54 20.78 -3.11
N GLY A 273 5.82 21.27 -4.32
CA GLY A 273 5.09 20.93 -5.53
C GLY A 273 5.03 19.43 -5.78
N TRP A 274 6.12 18.69 -5.60
CA TRP A 274 6.15 17.24 -5.77
C TRP A 274 5.23 16.52 -4.74
N TRP A 275 5.24 16.94 -3.46
CA TRP A 275 4.37 16.35 -2.43
C TRP A 275 2.89 16.64 -2.68
N LEU A 276 2.56 17.85 -3.14
CA LEU A 276 1.19 18.20 -3.51
C LEU A 276 0.72 17.36 -4.71
N SER A 277 1.57 17.15 -5.70
CA SER A 277 1.27 16.30 -6.86
C SER A 277 1.08 14.85 -6.43
N ARG A 278 1.97 14.31 -5.58
CA ARG A 278 1.89 12.94 -5.09
C ARG A 278 0.61 12.68 -4.29
N LEU A 279 0.30 13.58 -3.35
CA LEU A 279 -0.92 13.45 -2.56
C LEU A 279 -2.18 13.62 -3.43
N GLY A 280 -2.20 14.59 -4.34
CA GLY A 280 -3.32 14.78 -5.28
C GLY A 280 -3.57 13.55 -6.13
N HIS A 281 -2.51 12.93 -6.64
CA HIS A 281 -2.58 11.67 -7.38
C HIS A 281 -3.13 10.53 -6.50
N ALA A 282 -2.64 10.39 -5.27
CA ALA A 282 -3.13 9.39 -4.33
C ALA A 282 -4.62 9.59 -4.00
N LEU A 283 -5.08 10.83 -3.79
CA LEU A 283 -6.50 11.16 -3.55
C LEU A 283 -7.40 10.97 -4.77
N THR A 284 -6.84 10.98 -5.98
CA THR A 284 -7.56 10.58 -7.20
C THR A 284 -7.66 9.06 -7.30
N THR A 285 -6.58 8.37 -6.96
CA THR A 285 -6.49 6.91 -7.03
C THR A 285 -7.34 6.24 -5.95
N TYR A 286 -7.38 6.78 -4.74
CA TYR A 286 -8.09 6.25 -3.58
C TYR A 286 -9.12 7.25 -3.04
N ASP A 287 -10.01 6.81 -2.17
CA ASP A 287 -10.97 7.69 -1.48
C ASP A 287 -10.40 8.25 -0.16
N ALA A 288 -9.47 7.54 0.45
CA ALA A 288 -8.66 8.00 1.58
C ALA A 288 -7.27 7.35 1.53
N VAL A 289 -6.29 7.94 2.20
CA VAL A 289 -4.89 7.50 2.10
C VAL A 289 -4.28 7.35 3.50
N ARG A 290 -3.72 6.16 3.77
CA ARG A 290 -2.80 5.98 4.90
C ARG A 290 -1.41 6.44 4.46
N ILE A 291 -0.81 7.33 5.21
CA ILE A 291 0.60 7.68 5.02
C ILE A 291 1.43 6.81 5.97
N ASP A 292 2.23 5.95 5.37
CA ASP A 292 3.14 5.07 6.07
C ASP A 292 4.29 5.86 6.69
N HIS A 293 4.71 5.48 7.90
CA HIS A 293 5.78 6.11 8.67
C HIS A 293 5.62 7.62 8.84
N PHE A 294 4.41 8.07 9.23
CA PHE A 294 4.05 9.48 9.37
C PHE A 294 5.00 10.28 10.28
N ARG A 295 5.61 9.63 11.27
CA ARG A 295 6.57 10.26 12.18
C ARG A 295 7.70 11.01 11.47
N ALA A 296 8.11 10.53 10.29
CA ALA A 296 9.23 11.14 9.56
C ALA A 296 8.96 12.57 9.09
N PHE A 297 7.70 13.03 9.11
CA PHE A 297 7.39 14.44 8.90
C PHE A 297 7.70 15.32 10.12
N ALA A 298 7.75 14.77 11.33
CA ALA A 298 8.23 15.48 12.52
C ALA A 298 9.75 15.33 12.65
N SER A 299 10.22 14.09 12.70
CA SER A 299 11.64 13.75 12.74
C SER A 299 11.88 12.37 12.14
N TYR A 300 13.00 12.21 11.43
CA TYR A 300 13.37 10.99 10.75
C TYR A 300 14.79 10.54 11.12
N TRP A 301 14.99 9.21 11.09
CA TRP A 301 16.29 8.60 11.39
C TRP A 301 17.14 8.53 10.14
N ALA A 302 18.24 9.26 10.13
CA ALA A 302 19.21 9.31 9.03
C ALA A 302 20.44 8.46 9.39
N VAL A 303 20.74 7.51 8.53
CA VAL A 303 21.83 6.54 8.68
C VAL A 303 22.89 6.80 7.60
N ASP A 304 24.18 6.60 7.91
CA ASP A 304 25.23 6.66 6.89
C ASP A 304 24.94 5.66 5.76
N ALA A 305 25.02 6.10 4.50
CA ALA A 305 24.70 5.28 3.35
C ALA A 305 25.60 4.04 3.17
N GLN A 306 26.75 4.00 3.86
CA GLN A 306 27.68 2.87 3.86
C GLN A 306 27.55 1.97 5.09
N ALA A 307 26.63 2.28 6.01
CA ALA A 307 26.39 1.48 7.20
C ALA A 307 25.76 0.13 6.84
N GLU A 308 26.12 -0.91 7.57
CA GLU A 308 25.52 -2.25 7.43
C GLU A 308 24.23 -2.41 8.26
N THR A 309 24.03 -1.54 9.24
CA THR A 309 22.87 -1.57 10.15
C THR A 309 22.39 -0.15 10.46
N ALA A 310 21.17 -0.02 10.95
CA ALA A 310 20.61 1.26 11.38
C ALA A 310 20.90 1.62 12.85
N LYS A 311 21.81 0.90 13.53
CA LYS A 311 22.14 1.13 14.96
C LYS A 311 22.70 2.52 15.23
N VAL A 312 23.47 3.03 14.29
CA VAL A 312 24.11 4.35 14.40
C VAL A 312 23.50 5.27 13.35
N GLY A 313 22.91 6.35 13.82
CA GLY A 313 22.29 7.36 12.98
C GLY A 313 22.02 8.61 13.79
N GLN A 314 21.22 9.50 13.24
CA GLN A 314 20.80 10.72 13.93
C GLN A 314 19.37 11.09 13.57
N TRP A 315 18.64 11.62 14.53
CA TRP A 315 17.35 12.24 14.30
C TRP A 315 17.54 13.59 13.63
N LEU A 316 16.90 13.77 12.48
CA LEU A 316 16.84 15.02 11.74
C LEU A 316 15.38 15.52 11.71
N PRO A 317 15.17 16.87 11.75
CA PRO A 317 13.83 17.44 11.70
C PRO A 317 13.20 17.24 10.31
N GLY A 318 11.94 16.82 10.30
CA GLY A 318 11.10 16.82 9.10
C GLY A 318 10.50 18.21 8.80
N PRO A 319 9.65 18.33 7.77
CA PRO A 319 9.03 19.60 7.38
C PRO A 319 7.93 20.08 8.34
N GLY A 320 7.38 19.17 9.15
CA GLY A 320 6.33 19.48 10.11
C GLY A 320 5.12 20.15 9.47
N MET A 321 4.51 21.06 10.21
CA MET A 321 3.32 21.81 9.75
C MET A 321 3.56 22.71 8.53
N LYS A 322 4.81 22.98 8.15
CA LYS A 322 5.08 23.76 6.92
C LYS A 322 4.54 23.04 5.68
N LEU A 323 4.76 21.72 5.58
CA LEU A 323 4.21 20.89 4.51
C LEU A 323 2.67 20.78 4.64
N PHE A 324 2.17 20.44 5.84
CA PHE A 324 0.73 20.21 6.02
C PHE A 324 -0.11 21.47 5.84
N ASN A 325 0.41 22.65 6.18
CA ASN A 325 -0.27 23.90 5.85
C ASN A 325 -0.44 24.08 4.33
N LYS A 326 0.57 23.71 3.54
CA LYS A 326 0.45 23.73 2.08
C LYS A 326 -0.54 22.67 1.55
N ILE A 327 -0.55 21.50 2.15
CA ILE A 327 -1.53 20.46 1.83
C ILE A 327 -2.95 20.97 2.13
N PHE A 328 -3.18 21.60 3.28
CA PHE A 328 -4.51 22.13 3.65
C PHE A 328 -4.96 23.30 2.78
N GLU A 329 -4.02 24.12 2.26
CA GLU A 329 -4.35 25.16 1.28
C GLU A 329 -4.92 24.58 -0.02
N VAL A 330 -4.39 23.44 -0.49
CA VAL A 330 -4.77 22.81 -1.76
C VAL A 330 -5.86 21.74 -1.57
N TYR A 331 -5.78 20.98 -0.48
CA TYR A 331 -6.65 19.85 -0.16
C TYR A 331 -7.22 20.00 1.27
N PRO A 332 -8.13 20.96 1.54
CA PRO A 332 -8.52 21.34 2.90
C PRO A 332 -9.20 20.20 3.70
N ASN A 333 -9.71 19.18 3.07
CA ASN A 333 -10.39 18.05 3.71
C ASN A 333 -9.80 16.71 3.29
N ALA A 334 -8.51 16.67 2.97
CA ALA A 334 -7.84 15.45 2.55
C ALA A 334 -8.05 14.33 3.61
N PRO A 335 -8.66 13.20 3.24
CA PRO A 335 -8.93 12.10 4.16
C PRO A 335 -7.64 11.26 4.34
N ILE A 336 -6.76 11.76 5.21
CA ILE A 336 -5.46 11.17 5.50
C ILE A 336 -5.53 10.43 6.83
N ILE A 337 -4.92 9.25 6.88
CA ILE A 337 -4.64 8.46 8.09
C ILE A 337 -3.13 8.52 8.32
N ALA A 338 -2.73 8.87 9.52
CA ALA A 338 -1.33 8.87 9.92
C ALA A 338 -0.95 7.50 10.50
N GLU A 339 0.05 6.83 9.92
CA GLU A 339 0.64 5.68 10.58
C GLU A 339 1.59 6.19 11.66
N ASP A 340 1.12 6.08 12.90
CA ASP A 340 1.80 6.50 14.12
C ASP A 340 2.16 5.30 14.99
N LEU A 341 2.68 4.22 14.40
CA LEU A 341 3.12 3.03 15.13
C LEU A 341 4.58 3.16 15.57
N GLY A 342 4.91 2.59 16.72
CA GLY A 342 6.27 2.60 17.28
C GLY A 342 6.44 3.56 18.48
N VAL A 343 7.69 3.86 18.83
CA VAL A 343 8.02 4.76 19.95
C VAL A 343 8.12 6.19 19.43
N PHE A 344 7.39 7.12 20.05
CA PHE A 344 7.31 8.52 19.63
C PHE A 344 7.93 9.47 20.65
N GLY A 345 8.51 10.59 20.12
CA GLY A 345 8.77 11.78 20.88
C GLY A 345 7.55 12.71 20.91
N GLU A 346 7.64 13.75 21.75
CA GLU A 346 6.61 14.78 21.86
C GLU A 346 6.36 15.50 20.52
N ASP A 347 7.37 15.60 19.67
CA ASP A 347 7.31 16.19 18.33
C ASP A 347 6.29 15.49 17.40
N VAL A 348 6.25 14.16 17.44
CA VAL A 348 5.30 13.36 16.64
C VAL A 348 3.89 13.50 17.18
N VAL A 349 3.74 13.42 18.51
CA VAL A 349 2.43 13.60 19.18
C VAL A 349 1.85 14.99 18.86
N GLN A 350 2.69 16.02 18.91
CA GLN A 350 2.27 17.38 18.61
C GLN A 350 1.88 17.53 17.13
N LEU A 351 2.67 16.99 16.20
CA LEU A 351 2.35 17.04 14.78
C LEU A 351 1.02 16.33 14.45
N LEU A 352 0.78 15.17 15.07
CA LEU A 352 -0.48 14.44 14.90
C LEU A 352 -1.67 15.26 15.43
N ALA A 353 -1.51 15.91 16.59
CA ALA A 353 -2.52 16.79 17.16
C ALA A 353 -2.79 18.01 16.26
N ASP A 354 -1.73 18.66 15.74
CA ASP A 354 -1.83 19.86 14.90
C ASP A 354 -2.49 19.56 13.54
N THR A 355 -2.22 18.39 12.97
CA THR A 355 -2.85 17.96 11.71
C THR A 355 -4.29 17.48 11.89
N GLY A 356 -4.63 16.99 13.08
CA GLY A 356 -5.94 16.42 13.37
C GLY A 356 -6.22 15.09 12.64
N PHE A 357 -5.22 14.47 12.04
CA PHE A 357 -5.37 13.17 11.36
C PHE A 357 -5.64 12.06 12.36
N PRO A 358 -6.49 11.07 12.03
CA PRO A 358 -6.61 9.86 12.84
C PRO A 358 -5.30 9.07 12.80
N GLY A 359 -4.81 8.71 13.98
CA GLY A 359 -3.73 7.75 14.14
C GLY A 359 -4.22 6.31 14.15
N MET A 360 -3.30 5.35 14.23
CA MET A 360 -3.56 3.92 14.18
C MET A 360 -3.45 3.27 15.55
N LYS A 361 -4.29 2.29 15.79
CA LYS A 361 -4.20 1.37 16.93
C LYS A 361 -4.20 -0.06 16.40
N VAL A 362 -3.35 -0.92 16.95
CA VAL A 362 -3.25 -2.33 16.57
C VAL A 362 -3.39 -3.18 17.82
N VAL A 363 -4.46 -3.96 17.90
CA VAL A 363 -4.78 -4.66 19.15
C VAL A 363 -3.71 -5.65 19.58
N GLN A 364 -2.99 -6.27 18.64
CA GLN A 364 -1.88 -7.17 18.93
C GLN A 364 -0.75 -6.49 19.73
N PHE A 365 -0.56 -5.17 19.57
CA PHE A 365 0.42 -4.40 20.36
C PHE A 365 -0.11 -3.95 21.72
N GLY A 366 -1.39 -4.20 21.99
CA GLY A 366 -2.06 -3.78 23.21
C GLY A 366 -1.89 -4.75 24.37
N PHE A 367 -1.74 -6.04 24.10
CA PHE A 367 -1.85 -7.10 25.09
C PHE A 367 -0.56 -7.30 25.93
N ASP A 368 -0.08 -6.22 26.55
CA ASP A 368 1.01 -6.28 27.53
C ASP A 368 0.43 -6.47 28.95
N PRO A 369 0.67 -7.61 29.62
CA PRO A 369 0.16 -7.85 30.98
C PRO A 369 0.79 -6.94 32.05
N ASN A 370 1.88 -6.25 31.74
CA ASN A 370 2.64 -5.40 32.66
C ASN A 370 2.45 -3.91 32.44
N GLY A 371 1.73 -3.51 31.36
CA GLY A 371 1.58 -2.12 30.96
C GLY A 371 0.16 -1.76 30.54
N ASP A 372 -0.12 -0.46 30.51
CA ASP A 372 -1.36 0.09 29.96
C ASP A 372 -1.05 0.69 28.58
N SER A 373 -1.25 -0.11 27.54
CA SER A 373 -0.94 0.26 26.17
C SER A 373 -2.02 1.16 25.55
N SER A 374 -1.60 2.18 24.84
CA SER A 374 -2.50 3.02 24.02
C SER A 374 -3.20 2.24 22.89
N HIS A 375 -2.73 1.03 22.58
CA HIS A 375 -3.32 0.13 21.58
C HIS A 375 -4.47 -0.72 22.14
N MET A 376 -4.68 -0.71 23.47
CA MET A 376 -5.83 -1.41 24.05
C MET A 376 -7.15 -0.80 23.56
N PRO A 377 -8.14 -1.62 23.18
CA PRO A 377 -9.41 -1.11 22.65
C PRO A 377 -10.14 -0.14 23.56
N HIS A 378 -10.00 -0.24 24.89
CA HIS A 378 -10.62 0.68 25.86
C HIS A 378 -9.90 2.03 25.96
N ASN A 379 -8.61 2.12 25.53
CA ASN A 379 -7.84 3.34 25.45
C ASN A 379 -7.92 4.02 24.09
N ALA A 380 -8.58 3.38 23.10
CA ALA A 380 -8.67 3.92 21.76
C ALA A 380 -9.50 5.21 21.71
N GLU A 381 -8.92 6.27 21.19
CA GLU A 381 -9.60 7.53 20.97
C GLU A 381 -10.59 7.44 19.81
N LYS A 382 -11.60 8.32 19.81
CA LYS A 382 -12.60 8.36 18.75
C LYS A 382 -11.97 8.64 17.38
N ASN A 383 -11.05 9.62 17.31
CA ASN A 383 -10.33 9.97 16.09
C ASN A 383 -9.13 9.04 15.86
N SER A 384 -9.41 7.76 15.66
CA SER A 384 -8.40 6.74 15.37
C SER A 384 -8.95 5.64 14.48
N ILE A 385 -8.06 4.89 13.86
CA ILE A 385 -8.35 3.66 13.12
C ILE A 385 -7.81 2.48 13.93
N ASN A 386 -8.65 1.53 14.30
CA ASN A 386 -8.23 0.38 15.11
C ASN A 386 -8.18 -0.90 14.28
N TYR A 387 -7.04 -1.54 14.28
CA TYR A 387 -6.75 -2.74 13.51
C TYR A 387 -6.73 -3.99 14.39
N VAL A 388 -7.26 -5.08 13.87
CA VAL A 388 -6.99 -6.43 14.43
C VAL A 388 -5.51 -6.77 14.21
N GLY A 389 -5.01 -6.53 13.01
CA GLY A 389 -3.62 -6.59 12.59
C GLY A 389 -3.48 -5.89 11.26
N THR A 390 -2.28 -5.39 10.94
CA THR A 390 -1.92 -4.83 9.64
C THR A 390 -1.31 -5.92 8.75
N HIS A 391 -0.87 -5.56 7.55
CA HIS A 391 -0.13 -6.45 6.66
C HIS A 391 1.25 -6.87 7.20
N ASP A 392 1.80 -6.12 8.15
CA ASP A 392 3.12 -6.37 8.78
C ASP A 392 3.01 -7.25 10.03
N ASN A 393 1.83 -7.37 10.60
CA ASN A 393 1.59 -8.23 11.75
C ASN A 393 1.43 -9.71 11.31
N ASN A 394 1.62 -10.63 12.26
CA ASN A 394 1.14 -11.97 12.06
C ASN A 394 -0.40 -11.99 12.01
N THR A 395 -0.99 -13.02 11.41
CA THR A 395 -2.42 -13.23 11.54
C THR A 395 -2.79 -13.32 13.03
N LEU A 396 -4.02 -12.99 13.38
CA LEU A 396 -4.45 -13.03 14.78
C LEU A 396 -4.29 -14.42 15.40
N LEU A 397 -4.62 -15.47 14.65
CA LEU A 397 -4.43 -16.85 15.11
C LEU A 397 -2.93 -17.19 15.22
N GLY A 398 -2.13 -16.82 14.23
CA GLY A 398 -0.68 -17.01 14.27
C GLY A 398 -0.03 -16.29 15.45
N TRP A 399 -0.49 -15.05 15.73
CA TRP A 399 -0.06 -14.30 16.90
C TRP A 399 -0.44 -15.03 18.21
N LEU A 400 -1.66 -15.56 18.34
CA LEU A 400 -2.08 -16.35 19.50
C LEU A 400 -1.19 -17.58 19.72
N TRP A 401 -0.73 -18.23 18.65
CA TRP A 401 0.17 -19.37 18.76
C TRP A 401 1.58 -18.99 19.20
N GLU A 402 2.08 -17.84 18.78
CA GLU A 402 3.46 -17.37 19.01
C GLU A 402 3.59 -16.53 20.28
N ALA A 403 2.51 -15.87 20.74
CA ALA A 403 2.52 -15.04 21.94
C ALA A 403 2.96 -15.80 23.18
N GLY A 404 3.69 -15.12 24.05
CA GLY A 404 4.04 -15.65 25.36
C GLY A 404 2.80 -16.04 26.18
N GLU A 405 2.93 -17.02 27.07
CA GLU A 405 1.78 -17.52 27.85
C GLU A 405 1.05 -16.40 28.62
N ALA A 406 1.80 -15.49 29.25
CA ALA A 406 1.22 -14.39 30.01
C ALA A 406 0.46 -13.40 29.11
N GLU A 407 1.04 -13.03 27.96
CA GLU A 407 0.45 -12.14 26.98
C GLU A 407 -0.82 -12.75 26.36
N ARG A 408 -0.74 -13.99 25.90
CA ARG A 408 -1.87 -14.72 25.37
C ARG A 408 -3.01 -14.86 26.40
N ARG A 409 -2.68 -15.20 27.63
CA ARG A 409 -3.68 -15.32 28.70
C ARG A 409 -4.36 -14.00 28.98
N PHE A 410 -3.58 -12.92 29.03
CA PHE A 410 -4.13 -11.58 29.20
C PHE A 410 -5.10 -11.21 28.05
N ALA A 411 -4.73 -11.50 26.81
CA ALA A 411 -5.58 -11.24 25.65
C ALA A 411 -6.91 -12.03 25.71
N LEU A 412 -6.84 -13.32 26.06
CA LEU A 412 -8.02 -14.18 26.18
C LEU A 412 -8.94 -13.73 27.30
N ASP A 413 -8.39 -13.42 28.48
CA ASP A 413 -9.14 -12.93 29.65
C ASP A 413 -9.79 -11.58 29.32
N TYR A 414 -9.06 -10.66 28.70
CA TYR A 414 -9.59 -9.35 28.26
C TYR A 414 -10.75 -9.51 27.26
N ALA A 415 -10.64 -10.44 26.34
CA ALA A 415 -11.68 -10.72 25.36
C ALA A 415 -12.86 -11.50 25.94
N GLY A 416 -12.77 -11.96 27.20
CA GLY A 416 -13.80 -12.78 27.85
C GLY A 416 -13.91 -14.19 27.24
N PHE A 417 -12.79 -14.73 26.78
CA PHE A 417 -12.70 -16.11 26.30
C PHE A 417 -12.38 -17.05 27.46
N THR A 418 -13.21 -18.07 27.65
CA THR A 418 -13.08 -19.01 28.78
C THR A 418 -12.91 -20.47 28.36
N GLY A 419 -12.80 -20.72 27.02
CA GLY A 419 -12.59 -22.05 26.48
C GLY A 419 -11.13 -22.50 26.53
N ASP A 420 -10.91 -23.77 26.29
CA ASP A 420 -9.58 -24.39 26.16
C ASP A 420 -9.12 -24.47 24.69
N ASN A 421 -10.03 -24.24 23.75
CA ASN A 421 -9.81 -24.32 22.30
C ASN A 421 -9.41 -22.97 21.69
N TRP A 422 -8.58 -22.19 22.38
CA TRP A 422 -8.12 -20.88 21.92
C TRP A 422 -7.28 -20.93 20.62
N GLY A 423 -6.64 -22.06 20.34
CA GLY A 423 -5.79 -22.28 19.15
C GLY A 423 -6.53 -22.82 17.94
N ASP A 424 -7.85 -23.02 18.01
CA ASP A 424 -8.64 -23.48 16.87
C ASP A 424 -8.80 -22.39 15.81
N GLY A 425 -8.47 -22.74 14.58
CA GLY A 425 -8.57 -21.85 13.41
C GLY A 425 -9.87 -21.99 12.64
N GLY A 426 -9.88 -21.38 11.46
CA GLY A 426 -10.99 -21.39 10.52
C GLY A 426 -12.01 -20.29 10.78
N TYR A 427 -13.02 -20.20 9.90
CA TYR A 427 -14.00 -19.11 9.85
C TYR A 427 -14.81 -18.89 11.15
N GLN A 428 -14.77 -19.81 12.06
CA GLN A 428 -15.48 -19.75 13.33
C GLN A 428 -14.53 -19.82 14.55
N SER A 429 -13.23 -19.55 14.33
CA SER A 429 -12.22 -19.53 15.39
C SER A 429 -12.76 -18.83 16.66
N PRO A 430 -12.91 -19.56 17.79
CA PRO A 430 -13.66 -19.03 18.92
C PRO A 430 -12.94 -17.90 19.65
N ALA A 431 -11.62 -18.02 19.83
CA ALA A 431 -10.82 -17.01 20.49
C ALA A 431 -10.62 -15.78 19.59
N CYS A 432 -10.31 -15.98 18.28
CA CYS A 432 -10.16 -14.87 17.34
C CYS A 432 -11.44 -14.01 17.28
N ARG A 433 -12.63 -14.62 17.22
CA ARG A 433 -13.90 -13.88 17.23
C ARG A 433 -14.08 -13.03 18.48
N LYS A 434 -13.67 -13.51 19.63
CA LYS A 434 -13.75 -12.74 20.88
C LYS A 434 -12.81 -11.52 20.85
N ILE A 435 -11.60 -11.69 20.38
CA ILE A 435 -10.65 -10.58 20.24
C ILE A 435 -11.14 -9.58 19.18
N ILE A 436 -11.62 -10.04 18.02
CA ILE A 436 -12.22 -9.18 16.98
C ILE A 436 -13.37 -8.33 17.58
N GLU A 437 -14.27 -8.92 18.38
CA GLU A 437 -15.35 -8.18 19.05
C GLU A 437 -14.83 -7.07 19.96
N THR A 438 -13.66 -7.19 20.60
CA THR A 438 -13.08 -6.10 21.42
C THR A 438 -12.71 -4.89 20.57
N VAL A 439 -12.14 -5.12 19.39
CA VAL A 439 -11.82 -4.05 18.41
C VAL A 439 -13.10 -3.37 17.93
N TRP A 440 -14.16 -4.14 17.61
CA TRP A 440 -15.45 -3.60 17.19
C TRP A 440 -16.15 -2.76 18.25
N ARG A 441 -15.94 -3.06 19.55
CA ARG A 441 -16.48 -2.29 20.67
C ARG A 441 -15.74 -0.99 20.93
N SER A 442 -14.50 -0.83 20.42
CA SER A 442 -13.68 0.37 20.66
C SER A 442 -14.39 1.66 20.27
N ALA A 443 -13.91 2.78 20.80
CA ALA A 443 -14.42 4.12 20.46
C ALA A 443 -13.97 4.58 19.07
N SER A 444 -12.95 3.98 18.47
CA SER A 444 -12.39 4.35 17.17
C SER A 444 -13.46 4.51 16.10
N ASN A 445 -13.33 5.54 15.28
CA ASN A 445 -14.26 5.80 14.18
C ASN A 445 -14.25 4.65 13.18
N VAL A 446 -13.09 4.16 12.78
CA VAL A 446 -12.99 3.06 11.82
C VAL A 446 -12.26 1.88 12.47
N VAL A 447 -12.69 0.67 12.13
CA VAL A 447 -11.97 -0.57 12.46
C VAL A 447 -11.65 -1.33 11.18
N ILE A 448 -10.47 -1.94 11.13
CA ILE A 448 -9.99 -2.69 9.97
C ILE A 448 -9.60 -4.11 10.40
N ILE A 449 -9.96 -5.09 9.58
CA ILE A 449 -9.57 -6.49 9.74
C ILE A 449 -8.93 -7.00 8.46
N ALA A 450 -7.82 -7.73 8.57
CA ALA A 450 -7.26 -8.43 7.42
C ALA A 450 -8.16 -9.62 7.01
N LEU A 451 -8.23 -9.91 5.72
CA LEU A 451 -9.02 -11.04 5.22
C LEU A 451 -8.58 -12.35 5.89
N GLN A 452 -7.29 -12.55 6.12
CA GLN A 452 -6.73 -13.71 6.78
C GLN A 452 -7.34 -13.94 8.17
N ASP A 453 -7.57 -12.86 8.91
CA ASP A 453 -8.17 -12.91 10.25
C ASP A 453 -9.67 -13.19 10.21
N MET A 454 -10.35 -12.74 9.14
CA MET A 454 -11.76 -13.12 8.90
C MET A 454 -11.90 -14.62 8.64
N CYS A 455 -10.87 -15.23 8.06
CA CYS A 455 -10.81 -16.66 7.76
C CYS A 455 -10.27 -17.49 8.93
N GLY A 456 -9.69 -16.86 9.97
CA GLY A 456 -9.02 -17.55 11.07
C GLY A 456 -7.83 -18.38 10.59
N PHE A 457 -7.02 -17.81 9.69
CA PHE A 457 -5.81 -18.46 9.15
C PHE A 457 -4.62 -18.27 10.10
N GLY A 458 -3.69 -19.23 10.05
CA GLY A 458 -2.45 -19.21 10.82
C GLY A 458 -1.33 -18.39 10.15
N SER A 459 -0.11 -18.48 10.71
CA SER A 459 1.07 -17.72 10.31
C SER A 459 1.50 -17.93 8.85
N ASP A 460 1.11 -19.04 8.25
CA ASP A 460 1.35 -19.37 6.83
C ASP A 460 0.64 -18.44 5.85
N ALA A 461 -0.41 -17.76 6.30
CA ALA A 461 -1.15 -16.76 5.54
C ALA A 461 -0.68 -15.32 5.78
N ARG A 462 0.38 -15.09 6.55
CA ARG A 462 0.95 -13.76 6.81
C ARG A 462 1.37 -13.08 5.51
N MET A 463 1.06 -11.77 5.36
CA MET A 463 1.39 -11.02 4.16
C MET A 463 2.86 -10.60 4.14
N ASN A 464 3.34 -10.00 5.22
CA ASN A 464 4.70 -9.49 5.33
C ASN A 464 5.29 -9.76 6.71
N THR A 465 6.57 -10.13 6.72
CA THR A 465 7.40 -10.21 7.93
C THR A 465 8.51 -9.18 7.78
N PRO A 466 8.42 -8.01 8.45
CA PRO A 466 9.44 -6.97 8.37
C PRO A 466 10.83 -7.51 8.70
N GLY A 467 11.84 -7.08 7.92
CA GLY A 467 13.22 -7.52 8.08
C GLY A 467 13.54 -8.90 7.49
N VAL A 468 12.56 -9.63 6.95
CA VAL A 468 12.77 -10.91 6.24
C VAL A 468 12.61 -10.66 4.74
N PRO A 469 13.63 -10.89 3.91
CA PRO A 469 13.55 -10.55 2.47
C PRO A 469 12.77 -11.57 1.64
N GLU A 470 12.48 -12.75 2.16
CA GLU A 470 11.91 -13.86 1.41
C GLU A 470 10.46 -14.18 1.81
N LYS A 471 9.68 -14.70 0.85
CA LYS A 471 8.30 -15.21 1.03
C LYS A 471 7.23 -14.17 1.38
N ASN A 472 7.55 -12.88 1.42
CA ASN A 472 6.60 -11.80 1.67
C ASN A 472 5.75 -11.49 0.42
N TRP A 473 4.62 -10.82 0.62
CA TRP A 473 3.73 -10.23 -0.40
C TRP A 473 3.00 -11.25 -1.28
N ARG A 474 3.10 -12.55 -0.99
CA ARG A 474 2.65 -13.63 -1.87
C ARG A 474 1.33 -14.28 -1.46
N PHE A 475 0.76 -13.93 -0.32
CA PHE A 475 -0.51 -14.50 0.11
C PHE A 475 -1.59 -14.29 -0.96
N ARG A 476 -2.29 -15.38 -1.30
CA ARG A 476 -3.48 -15.37 -2.17
C ARG A 476 -4.59 -16.19 -1.57
N THR A 477 -5.79 -15.92 -2.03
CA THR A 477 -6.99 -16.65 -1.65
C THR A 477 -7.74 -17.18 -2.87
N THR A 478 -8.77 -18.00 -2.64
CA THR A 478 -9.63 -18.58 -3.66
C THR A 478 -11.06 -18.04 -3.54
N GLU A 479 -11.86 -18.24 -4.59
CA GLU A 479 -13.29 -17.91 -4.55
C GLU A 479 -13.99 -18.61 -3.37
N ASP A 480 -13.70 -19.91 -3.17
CA ASP A 480 -14.25 -20.68 -2.04
C ASP A 480 -13.85 -20.11 -0.68
N THR A 481 -12.62 -19.63 -0.54
CA THR A 481 -12.18 -18.98 0.69
C THR A 481 -13.06 -17.77 1.02
N ILE A 482 -13.28 -16.89 0.05
CA ILE A 482 -14.09 -15.68 0.22
C ILE A 482 -15.57 -16.04 0.46
N ALA A 483 -16.09 -17.01 -0.28
CA ALA A 483 -17.47 -17.48 -0.16
C ALA A 483 -17.78 -18.07 1.23
N ASN A 484 -16.81 -18.78 1.83
CA ASN A 484 -16.95 -19.46 3.11
C ASN A 484 -16.79 -18.53 4.33
N ILE A 485 -16.40 -17.26 4.15
CA ILE A 485 -16.39 -16.28 5.25
C ILE A 485 -17.79 -16.20 5.88
N ASP A 486 -17.87 -16.26 7.21
CA ASP A 486 -19.13 -16.16 7.94
C ASP A 486 -19.74 -14.76 7.85
N GLY A 487 -20.41 -14.50 6.73
CA GLY A 487 -21.05 -13.22 6.45
C GLY A 487 -22.16 -12.85 7.45
N ALA A 488 -22.82 -13.84 8.06
CA ALA A 488 -23.85 -13.58 9.07
C ALA A 488 -23.23 -13.01 10.35
N TYR A 489 -22.08 -13.54 10.76
CA TYR A 489 -21.33 -13.03 11.91
C TYR A 489 -20.87 -11.58 11.69
N PHE A 490 -20.25 -11.27 10.54
CA PHE A 490 -19.77 -9.91 10.27
C PHE A 490 -20.93 -8.91 10.11
N ARG A 491 -22.00 -9.26 9.41
CA ARG A 491 -23.22 -8.41 9.38
C ARG A 491 -23.73 -8.09 10.78
N ARG A 492 -23.79 -9.12 11.65
CA ARG A 492 -24.24 -8.94 13.02
C ARG A 492 -23.36 -7.97 13.81
N ILE A 493 -22.05 -8.14 13.81
CA ILE A 493 -21.15 -7.27 14.60
C ILE A 493 -21.06 -5.86 14.00
N ASN A 494 -21.05 -5.70 12.67
CA ASN A 494 -21.09 -4.39 12.01
C ASN A 494 -22.36 -3.61 12.38
N SER A 495 -23.52 -4.26 12.35
CA SER A 495 -24.80 -3.65 12.75
C SER A 495 -24.86 -3.38 14.26
N LEU A 496 -24.48 -4.36 15.11
CA LEU A 496 -24.53 -4.27 16.57
C LEU A 496 -23.70 -3.10 17.10
N PHE A 497 -22.50 -2.92 16.54
CA PHE A 497 -21.56 -1.86 16.96
C PHE A 497 -21.66 -0.59 16.13
N ARG A 498 -22.73 -0.46 15.32
CA ARG A 498 -23.03 0.74 14.52
C ARG A 498 -21.89 1.14 13.58
N ARG A 499 -21.36 0.19 12.80
CA ARG A 499 -20.24 0.39 11.85
C ARG A 499 -20.67 0.30 10.38
N THR A 500 -21.94 0.52 10.11
CA THR A 500 -22.55 0.48 8.76
C THR A 500 -22.99 1.85 8.26
N TYR A 501 -22.43 2.93 8.79
CA TYR A 501 -22.78 4.28 8.32
C TYR A 501 -22.27 4.48 6.89
N PRO A 502 -23.09 5.10 6.02
CA PRO A 502 -22.65 5.44 4.67
C PRO A 502 -21.41 6.32 4.70
N VAL A 503 -20.43 5.99 3.87
CA VAL A 503 -19.17 6.76 3.73
C VAL A 503 -19.38 7.95 2.81
N PHE A 504 -20.24 7.79 1.80
CA PHE A 504 -20.63 8.83 0.88
C PHE A 504 -21.98 9.42 1.27
N GLU A 505 -22.07 10.74 1.28
CA GLU A 505 -23.36 11.42 1.40
C GLU A 505 -24.18 11.15 0.11
N LYS A 506 -25.45 10.79 0.28
CA LYS A 506 -26.36 10.59 -0.85
C LYS A 506 -26.89 11.92 -1.38
#